data_40d322444be40fef43f7355ce7aef5b4
#
_entry.id   40d322444be40fef43f7355ce7aef5b4
#
_cell.length_a   1.000
_cell.length_b   1.000
_cell.length_c   1.000
_cell.angle_alpha   90.00
_cell.angle_beta   90.00
_cell.angle_gamma   90.00
#
_symmetry.space_group_name_H-M   'P 1'
#
loop_
_entity.id
_entity.type
_entity.pdbx_description
1 polymer ?
#
loop_
_entity_poly.entity_id
_entity_poly.type
_entity_poly.pdbx_seq_one_letter_code
_entity_poly.pdbx_strand_id
1 'polypeptide(L)'
;MLTNILMLFAGLSDFSTIVPFLRYFSLSSHGFYKHTERMLNKTQKIYTSGNCGTIKEMALSVLHQIDSRETVLKITFFHLPHDNVEYLSNNAILRNVTKEHFGNRNTPLVSYIAQKPLQNILTAEVTFLSEKDVTLTRQDKYTILQKGDTKELITEGIIPQDINTSTYAQASNIFDTISCILSENGFNVNDIYRQWNYIEGITTLNDGRQNYQDFNDARSIFYSQASWMNGYPAATGIGTGRGGVMIEIYAQNGNGINMPIDNPMQISAHNYSQNVLAGKTTKELNQKTTPKFERARITESTIYISGTAAIKGEESLPTNETTAQAAATMEIMDCLISKENIPVKSNGSIYDTLRIYVKHEADINNVQCFMNQHYPIPEKLYLVCDICRPELLIEIEGTAHTKQ
;
A
#
# COMPACT_ATOMS: atom_id res chain seq x y z
N MET A 1 -1.97 44.32 -14.26
CA MET A 1 -1.01 43.32 -13.71
C MET A 1 -0.40 42.42 -14.80
N LEU A 2 -1.14 41.98 -15.79
CA LEU A 2 -0.60 41.19 -16.93
C LEU A 2 0.34 41.99 -17.85
N THR A 3 0.13 43.28 -18.02
CA THR A 3 0.90 44.12 -18.93
C THR A 3 2.35 44.39 -18.42
N ASN A 4 2.57 44.32 -17.11
CA ASN A 4 3.89 44.53 -16.52
C ASN A 4 4.75 43.26 -16.47
N ILE A 5 4.13 42.09 -16.64
CA ILE A 5 4.82 40.78 -16.66
C ILE A 5 5.38 40.50 -18.06
N LEU A 6 4.72 40.96 -19.10
CA LEU A 6 5.15 40.76 -20.50
C LEU A 6 6.42 41.60 -20.87
N MET A 7 6.70 42.68 -20.15
CA MET A 7 7.89 43.48 -20.38
C MET A 7 9.19 42.87 -19.76
N LEU A 8 9.07 41.96 -18.81
CA LEU A 8 10.22 41.31 -18.16
C LEU A 8 10.85 40.17 -18.99
N PHE A 9 10.17 39.68 -20.01
CA PHE A 9 10.63 38.55 -20.82
C PHE A 9 11.05 38.89 -22.25
N ALA A 10 11.15 40.17 -22.60
CA ALA A 10 11.52 40.63 -23.95
C ALA A 10 13.00 40.38 -24.32
N GLY A 11 13.79 39.73 -23.49
CA GLY A 11 15.21 39.48 -23.71
C GLY A 11 15.65 38.00 -23.76
N LEU A 12 14.74 37.03 -23.67
CA LEU A 12 15.11 35.61 -23.66
C LEU A 12 14.83 34.95 -25.02
N SER A 13 15.89 34.48 -25.64
CA SER A 13 15.89 33.86 -26.98
C SER A 13 15.55 32.37 -27.02
N ASP A 14 15.12 31.75 -25.90
CA ASP A 14 14.87 30.31 -25.83
C ASP A 14 13.51 30.00 -25.19
N PHE A 15 12.58 29.56 -26.03
CA PHE A 15 11.19 29.21 -25.64
C PHE A 15 11.07 27.92 -24.80
N SER A 16 12.11 27.10 -24.72
CA SER A 16 12.10 25.83 -24.00
C SER A 16 12.03 25.98 -22.48
N THR A 17 12.43 27.12 -21.95
CA THR A 17 12.44 27.44 -20.51
C THR A 17 11.12 28.06 -19.99
N ILE A 18 10.24 28.49 -20.88
CA ILE A 18 8.99 29.19 -20.51
C ILE A 18 7.84 28.21 -20.24
N VAL A 19 7.83 27.03 -20.87
CA VAL A 19 6.74 26.05 -20.77
C VAL A 19 6.56 25.48 -19.35
N PRO A 20 7.61 25.17 -18.56
CA PRO A 20 7.44 24.73 -17.18
C PRO A 20 6.87 25.82 -16.26
N PHE A 21 7.27 27.09 -16.51
CA PHE A 21 6.87 28.21 -15.66
C PHE A 21 5.38 28.59 -15.83
N LEU A 22 4.85 28.49 -17.06
CA LEU A 22 3.43 28.76 -17.34
C LEU A 22 2.52 27.66 -16.82
N ARG A 23 2.99 26.40 -16.71
CA ARG A 23 2.24 25.33 -16.04
C ARG A 23 2.09 25.56 -14.53
N TYR A 24 3.09 26.15 -13.89
CA TYR A 24 3.03 26.46 -12.46
C TYR A 24 2.06 27.60 -12.13
N PHE A 25 1.89 28.58 -13.02
CA PHE A 25 0.98 29.73 -12.83
C PHE A 25 -0.49 29.42 -13.19
N SER A 26 -0.75 28.46 -14.07
CA SER A 26 -2.10 28.05 -14.45
C SER A 26 -2.83 27.25 -13.37
N LEU A 27 -2.10 26.64 -12.44
CA LEU A 27 -2.66 25.89 -11.31
C LEU A 27 -3.00 26.78 -10.09
N SER A 28 -2.55 28.04 -10.04
CA SER A 28 -2.76 28.90 -8.88
C SER A 28 -3.96 29.84 -8.95
N SER A 29 -4.73 29.83 -10.04
CA SER A 29 -5.86 30.78 -10.25
C SER A 29 -7.25 30.16 -10.17
N HIS A 30 -7.38 28.89 -9.77
CA HIS A 30 -8.69 28.30 -9.48
C HIS A 30 -9.00 28.39 -7.99
N GLY A 31 -9.95 29.24 -7.72
CA GLY A 31 -10.73 29.53 -6.53
C GLY A 31 -10.44 28.80 -5.23
N PHE A 32 -10.35 29.54 -4.15
CA PHE A 32 -10.58 29.10 -2.78
C PHE A 32 -11.94 28.40 -2.67
N TYR A 33 -12.03 27.12 -3.04
CA TYR A 33 -13.17 26.28 -2.72
C TYR A 33 -13.06 25.86 -1.25
N LYS A 34 -14.16 25.94 -0.54
CA LYS A 34 -14.33 25.39 0.79
C LYS A 34 -13.96 23.90 0.78
N HIS A 35 -12.74 23.57 1.19
CA HIS A 35 -12.14 22.23 1.17
C HIS A 35 -12.68 21.29 2.28
N THR A 36 -13.65 21.73 3.07
CA THR A 36 -14.10 21.04 4.29
C THR A 36 -15.15 19.94 4.08
N GLU A 37 -15.66 19.73 2.86
CA GLU A 37 -16.82 18.82 2.65
C GLU A 37 -16.53 17.52 1.88
N ARG A 38 -15.29 17.24 1.46
CA ARG A 38 -15.01 16.15 0.50
C ARG A 38 -14.11 15.02 1.02
N MET A 39 -13.77 14.99 2.28
CA MET A 39 -12.81 13.99 2.81
C MET A 39 -13.48 12.65 3.04
N LEU A 40 -12.83 11.55 2.58
CA LEU A 40 -13.14 10.15 2.92
C LEU A 40 -12.12 9.67 3.96
N ASN A 41 -12.23 10.20 5.19
CA ASN A 41 -11.27 9.89 6.25
C ASN A 41 -11.48 8.47 6.77
N LYS A 42 -10.39 7.71 6.79
CA LYS A 42 -10.30 6.37 7.33
C LYS A 42 -9.31 6.36 8.48
N THR A 43 -9.63 5.60 9.52
CA THR A 43 -8.71 5.32 10.63
C THR A 43 -8.45 3.83 10.71
N GLN A 44 -7.27 3.46 11.20
CA GLN A 44 -6.87 2.07 11.37
C GLN A 44 -6.57 1.82 12.85
N LYS A 45 -7.00 0.65 13.35
CA LYS A 45 -6.68 0.18 14.69
C LYS A 45 -6.24 -1.27 14.63
N ILE A 46 -5.34 -1.66 15.52
CA ILE A 46 -4.81 -3.02 15.62
C ILE A 46 -5.43 -3.72 16.82
N TYR A 47 -5.93 -4.94 16.57
CA TYR A 47 -6.52 -5.80 17.58
C TYR A 47 -5.83 -7.16 17.56
N THR A 48 -5.60 -7.75 18.73
CA THR A 48 -5.03 -9.10 18.86
C THR A 48 -5.98 -9.99 19.64
N SER A 49 -6.04 -11.27 19.28
CA SER A 49 -6.73 -12.25 20.12
C SER A 49 -5.94 -12.44 21.42
N GLY A 50 -6.64 -12.42 22.55
CA GLY A 50 -5.99 -12.49 23.86
C GLY A 50 -5.32 -13.82 24.18
N ASN A 51 -5.67 -14.91 23.48
CA ASN A 51 -5.17 -16.26 23.72
C ASN A 51 -5.02 -17.05 22.41
N CYS A 52 -4.13 -18.05 22.42
CA CYS A 52 -4.08 -19.08 21.40
C CYS A 52 -5.33 -19.97 21.49
N GLY A 53 -5.86 -20.36 20.37
CA GLY A 53 -7.04 -21.22 20.24
C GLY A 53 -7.22 -21.63 18.79
N THR A 54 -8.38 -22.14 18.45
CA THR A 54 -8.76 -22.34 17.05
C THR A 54 -8.85 -20.98 16.36
N ILE A 55 -8.64 -20.95 15.05
CA ILE A 55 -8.74 -19.70 14.26
C ILE A 55 -10.10 -19.01 14.47
N LYS A 56 -11.18 -19.80 14.66
CA LYS A 56 -12.53 -19.29 14.95
C LYS A 56 -12.60 -18.57 16.29
N GLU A 57 -12.04 -19.16 17.37
CA GLU A 57 -12.04 -18.57 18.70
C GLU A 57 -11.21 -17.30 18.74
N MET A 58 -10.05 -17.32 18.10
CA MET A 58 -9.20 -16.15 17.96
C MET A 58 -9.91 -15.01 17.19
N ALA A 59 -10.61 -15.34 16.10
CA ALA A 59 -11.37 -14.36 15.33
C ALA A 59 -12.50 -13.73 16.16
N LEU A 60 -13.26 -14.53 16.89
CA LEU A 60 -14.32 -14.03 17.79
C LEU A 60 -13.74 -13.11 18.85
N SER A 61 -12.59 -13.47 19.46
CA SER A 61 -11.90 -12.63 20.42
C SER A 61 -11.52 -11.26 19.86
N VAL A 62 -11.07 -11.21 18.61
CA VAL A 62 -10.77 -9.94 17.90
C VAL A 62 -12.06 -9.16 17.63
N LEU A 63 -13.07 -9.80 17.05
CA LEU A 63 -14.31 -9.15 16.63
C LEU A 63 -15.09 -8.54 17.81
N HIS A 64 -15.08 -9.18 18.97
CA HIS A 64 -15.74 -8.66 20.18
C HIS A 64 -15.08 -7.40 20.75
N GLN A 65 -13.84 -7.07 20.37
CA GLN A 65 -13.17 -5.82 20.79
C GLN A 65 -13.58 -4.62 19.91
N ILE A 66 -14.18 -4.87 18.73
CA ILE A 66 -14.58 -3.82 17.80
C ILE A 66 -15.86 -3.16 18.29
N ASP A 67 -15.86 -1.84 18.44
CA ASP A 67 -17.05 -1.08 18.84
C ASP A 67 -18.12 -1.16 17.74
N SER A 68 -19.29 -1.70 18.07
CA SER A 68 -20.42 -1.85 17.17
C SER A 68 -21.00 -0.54 16.62
N ARG A 69 -20.62 0.60 17.20
CA ARG A 69 -21.03 1.94 16.75
C ARG A 69 -20.16 2.47 15.60
N GLU A 70 -18.97 1.90 15.41
CA GLU A 70 -18.06 2.31 14.34
C GLU A 70 -18.43 1.62 13.02
N THR A 71 -18.28 2.34 11.91
CA THR A 71 -18.48 1.77 10.57
C THR A 71 -17.19 1.09 10.11
N VAL A 72 -17.16 -0.24 10.18
CA VAL A 72 -16.02 -1.04 9.72
C VAL A 72 -16.09 -1.19 8.20
N LEU A 73 -15.02 -0.82 7.51
CA LEU A 73 -14.88 -0.99 6.05
C LEU A 73 -14.21 -2.32 5.71
N LYS A 74 -13.13 -2.64 6.41
CA LYS A 74 -12.28 -3.80 6.11
C LYS A 74 -11.61 -4.31 7.37
N ILE A 75 -11.44 -5.62 7.44
CA ILE A 75 -10.65 -6.32 8.45
C ILE A 75 -9.58 -7.13 7.72
N THR A 76 -8.31 -6.82 7.99
CA THR A 76 -7.17 -7.58 7.50
C THR A 76 -6.61 -8.43 8.64
N PHE A 77 -6.80 -9.74 8.57
CA PHE A 77 -6.29 -10.71 9.54
C PHE A 77 -4.89 -11.18 9.16
N PHE A 78 -4.03 -11.32 10.16
CA PHE A 78 -2.67 -11.83 10.05
C PHE A 78 -2.49 -13.02 10.98
N HIS A 79 -2.06 -14.14 10.42
CA HIS A 79 -1.70 -15.36 11.11
C HIS A 79 -0.98 -16.28 10.12
N LEU A 80 0.03 -17.01 10.55
CA LEU A 80 0.76 -17.95 9.68
C LEU A 80 0.18 -19.35 9.85
N PRO A 81 -0.53 -19.91 8.85
CA PRO A 81 -0.99 -21.29 8.85
C PRO A 81 0.15 -22.26 8.53
N HIS A 82 -0.03 -23.52 8.84
CA HIS A 82 0.96 -24.55 8.61
C HIS A 82 1.21 -24.81 7.12
N ASP A 83 0.12 -24.88 6.33
CA ASP A 83 0.18 -25.13 4.88
C ASP A 83 -0.94 -24.40 4.13
N ASN A 84 -1.00 -24.60 2.81
CA ASN A 84 -1.99 -23.96 1.95
C ASN A 84 -3.39 -24.53 2.09
N VAL A 85 -3.56 -25.75 2.59
CA VAL A 85 -4.88 -26.33 2.89
C VAL A 85 -5.48 -25.64 4.11
N GLU A 86 -4.68 -25.49 5.16
CA GLU A 86 -5.06 -24.72 6.35
C GLU A 86 -5.30 -23.25 6.01
N TYR A 87 -4.48 -22.63 5.15
CA TYR A 87 -4.69 -21.26 4.69
C TYR A 87 -6.08 -21.05 4.09
N LEU A 88 -6.48 -21.90 3.15
CA LEU A 88 -7.78 -21.82 2.49
C LEU A 88 -8.94 -22.07 3.48
N SER A 89 -8.78 -23.04 4.37
CA SER A 89 -9.75 -23.33 5.43
C SER A 89 -9.91 -22.14 6.38
N ASN A 90 -8.80 -21.58 6.86
CA ASN A 90 -8.80 -20.44 7.76
C ASN A 90 -9.43 -19.19 7.11
N ASN A 91 -9.12 -18.93 5.82
CA ASN A 91 -9.74 -17.85 5.08
C ASN A 91 -11.27 -17.98 5.03
N ALA A 92 -11.78 -19.18 4.75
CA ALA A 92 -13.22 -19.44 4.75
C ALA A 92 -13.85 -19.25 6.14
N ILE A 93 -13.20 -19.75 7.21
CA ILE A 93 -13.67 -19.59 8.59
C ILE A 93 -13.72 -18.10 8.98
N LEU A 94 -12.65 -17.33 8.72
CA LEU A 94 -12.57 -15.90 9.06
C LEU A 94 -13.69 -15.10 8.37
N ARG A 95 -13.95 -15.36 7.09
CA ARG A 95 -15.06 -14.76 6.35
C ARG A 95 -16.41 -15.08 6.95
N ASN A 96 -16.66 -16.34 7.24
CA ASN A 96 -17.94 -16.80 7.81
C ASN A 96 -18.18 -16.20 9.19
N VAL A 97 -17.20 -16.24 10.09
CA VAL A 97 -17.31 -15.67 11.44
C VAL A 97 -17.54 -14.17 11.40
N THR A 98 -16.83 -13.45 10.52
CA THR A 98 -17.04 -12.03 10.33
C THR A 98 -18.44 -11.71 9.80
N LYS A 99 -18.91 -12.48 8.82
CA LYS A 99 -20.27 -12.34 8.28
C LYS A 99 -21.36 -12.62 9.34
N GLU A 100 -21.16 -13.65 10.17
CA GLU A 100 -22.07 -13.96 11.29
C GLU A 100 -22.10 -12.82 12.32
N HIS A 101 -20.94 -12.23 12.62
CA HIS A 101 -20.81 -11.15 13.63
C HIS A 101 -21.46 -9.84 13.17
N PHE A 102 -21.21 -9.38 11.94
CA PHE A 102 -21.72 -8.10 11.43
C PHE A 102 -23.08 -8.20 10.73
N GLY A 103 -23.51 -9.39 10.35
CA GLY A 103 -24.70 -9.63 9.54
C GLY A 103 -24.53 -9.23 8.07
N ASN A 104 -25.32 -9.81 7.18
CA ASN A 104 -25.15 -9.73 5.72
C ASN A 104 -25.05 -8.31 5.14
N ARG A 105 -25.75 -7.32 5.73
CA ARG A 105 -25.80 -5.95 5.21
C ARG A 105 -24.59 -5.10 5.62
N ASN A 106 -23.96 -5.43 6.73
CA ASN A 106 -22.88 -4.64 7.34
C ASN A 106 -21.54 -5.37 7.31
N THR A 107 -21.44 -6.54 6.69
CA THR A 107 -20.21 -7.32 6.60
C THR A 107 -19.11 -6.48 5.97
N PRO A 108 -18.00 -6.22 6.68
CA PRO A 108 -16.83 -5.56 6.11
C PRO A 108 -16.11 -6.48 5.12
N LEU A 109 -15.25 -5.91 4.31
CA LEU A 109 -14.29 -6.68 3.51
C LEU A 109 -13.35 -7.45 4.43
N VAL A 110 -12.99 -8.67 4.03
CA VAL A 110 -12.10 -9.54 4.81
C VAL A 110 -10.90 -9.94 3.97
N SER A 111 -9.71 -9.66 4.47
CA SER A 111 -8.45 -10.18 3.93
C SER A 111 -7.77 -11.07 4.97
N TYR A 112 -7.14 -12.16 4.52
CA TYR A 112 -6.34 -13.02 5.38
C TYR A 112 -4.94 -13.17 4.82
N ILE A 113 -3.96 -12.62 5.53
CA ILE A 113 -2.55 -12.58 5.13
C ILE A 113 -1.77 -13.61 5.94
N ALA A 114 -1.14 -14.56 5.23
CA ALA A 114 -0.33 -15.62 5.84
C ALA A 114 1.06 -15.07 6.24
N GLN A 115 1.08 -14.15 7.20
CA GLN A 115 2.28 -13.61 7.83
C GLN A 115 2.20 -13.82 9.34
N LYS A 116 3.34 -14.06 9.97
CA LYS A 116 3.41 -14.38 11.41
C LYS A 116 3.43 -13.10 12.24
N PRO A 117 2.35 -12.78 13.00
CA PRO A 117 2.40 -11.75 14.05
C PRO A 117 3.22 -12.24 15.24
N LEU A 118 3.40 -11.36 16.22
CA LEU A 118 4.05 -11.73 17.48
C LEU A 118 3.35 -12.96 18.08
N GLN A 119 4.14 -13.96 18.47
CA GLN A 119 3.68 -15.24 19.05
C GLN A 119 2.72 -16.04 18.13
N ASN A 120 2.59 -15.65 16.88
CA ASN A 120 1.62 -16.21 15.92
C ASN A 120 0.16 -16.19 16.42
N ILE A 121 -0.21 -15.21 17.24
CA ILE A 121 -1.58 -14.97 17.69
C ILE A 121 -2.30 -14.21 16.58
N LEU A 122 -3.55 -14.58 16.27
CA LEU A 122 -4.33 -13.85 15.25
C LEU A 122 -4.39 -12.37 15.59
N THR A 123 -3.87 -11.56 14.69
CA THR A 123 -3.88 -10.11 14.79
C THR A 123 -4.66 -9.53 13.62
N ALA A 124 -5.43 -8.48 13.84
CA ALA A 124 -6.20 -7.82 12.80
C ALA A 124 -5.90 -6.33 12.77
N GLU A 125 -5.72 -5.80 11.56
CA GLU A 125 -5.83 -4.38 11.29
C GLU A 125 -7.23 -4.10 10.78
N VAL A 126 -7.95 -3.22 11.47
CA VAL A 126 -9.33 -2.86 11.15
C VAL A 126 -9.38 -1.44 10.64
N THR A 127 -9.92 -1.28 9.44
CA THR A 127 -10.13 0.03 8.80
C THR A 127 -11.55 0.49 9.05
N PHE A 128 -11.68 1.66 9.67
CA PHE A 128 -12.94 2.32 9.98
C PHE A 128 -13.18 3.52 9.06
N LEU A 129 -14.44 3.78 8.76
CA LEU A 129 -14.87 5.04 8.17
C LEU A 129 -15.18 6.04 9.30
N SER A 130 -14.42 7.11 9.34
CA SER A 130 -14.58 8.17 10.37
C SER A 130 -15.57 9.25 9.94
N GLU A 131 -15.98 9.25 8.66
CA GLU A 131 -16.82 10.28 8.06
C GLU A 131 -18.30 9.92 8.13
N LYS A 132 -19.11 10.96 8.31
CA LYS A 132 -20.58 10.93 8.15
C LYS A 132 -20.93 11.34 6.70
N ASP A 133 -22.15 11.03 6.27
CA ASP A 133 -22.69 11.40 4.95
C ASP A 133 -21.93 10.77 3.77
N VAL A 134 -21.40 9.56 3.97
CA VAL A 134 -20.82 8.73 2.92
C VAL A 134 -21.80 7.62 2.56
N THR A 135 -22.11 7.50 1.28
CA THR A 135 -22.86 6.35 0.75
C THR A 135 -21.93 5.17 0.56
N LEU A 136 -22.30 4.02 1.15
CA LEU A 136 -21.55 2.76 1.03
C LEU A 136 -22.33 1.78 0.16
N THR A 137 -21.67 1.28 -0.89
CA THR A 137 -22.15 0.15 -1.69
C THR A 137 -21.22 -1.03 -1.46
N ARG A 138 -21.70 -2.04 -0.72
CA ARG A 138 -20.93 -3.24 -0.37
C ARG A 138 -21.20 -4.35 -1.36
N GLN A 139 -20.16 -4.97 -1.87
CA GLN A 139 -20.16 -6.16 -2.70
C GLN A 139 -19.28 -7.23 -2.05
N ASP A 140 -19.29 -8.44 -2.59
CA ASP A 140 -18.54 -9.56 -2.02
C ASP A 140 -17.02 -9.26 -1.92
N LYS A 141 -16.43 -8.69 -2.99
CA LYS A 141 -14.98 -8.47 -3.11
C LYS A 141 -14.55 -7.01 -2.97
N TYR A 142 -15.49 -6.08 -2.93
CA TYR A 142 -15.16 -4.65 -2.88
C TYR A 142 -16.27 -3.82 -2.22
N THR A 143 -15.90 -2.64 -1.76
CA THR A 143 -16.83 -1.61 -1.28
C THR A 143 -16.56 -0.32 -2.02
N ILE A 144 -17.62 0.35 -2.46
CA ILE A 144 -17.55 1.71 -3.00
C ILE A 144 -18.04 2.68 -1.95
N LEU A 145 -17.22 3.71 -1.70
CA LEU A 145 -17.54 4.86 -0.88
C LEU A 145 -17.82 6.03 -1.82
N GLN A 146 -18.90 6.77 -1.60
CA GLN A 146 -19.20 7.96 -2.38
C GLN A 146 -19.57 9.12 -1.46
N LYS A 147 -18.90 10.27 -1.68
CA LYS A 147 -19.19 11.54 -1.04
C LYS A 147 -19.14 12.67 -2.09
N GLY A 148 -20.28 13.26 -2.41
CA GLY A 148 -20.38 14.21 -3.52
C GLY A 148 -19.95 13.59 -4.85
N ASP A 149 -19.00 14.25 -5.54
CA ASP A 149 -18.46 13.81 -6.83
C ASP A 149 -17.29 12.83 -6.68
N THR A 150 -16.80 12.59 -5.46
CA THR A 150 -15.67 11.69 -5.21
C THR A 150 -16.17 10.28 -4.94
N LYS A 151 -15.63 9.32 -5.68
CA LYS A 151 -15.83 7.88 -5.44
C LYS A 151 -14.51 7.22 -5.12
N GLU A 152 -14.54 6.32 -4.15
CA GLU A 152 -13.43 5.46 -3.81
C GLU A 152 -13.88 3.99 -3.85
N LEU A 153 -13.06 3.13 -4.44
CA LEU A 153 -13.23 1.70 -4.47
C LEU A 153 -12.14 1.05 -3.63
N ILE A 154 -12.52 0.21 -2.70
CA ILE A 154 -11.63 -0.57 -1.82
C ILE A 154 -11.90 -2.04 -2.10
N THR A 155 -10.87 -2.85 -2.33
CA THR A 155 -11.02 -4.30 -2.43
C THR A 155 -10.61 -5.01 -1.14
N GLU A 156 -11.11 -6.22 -0.97
CA GLU A 156 -10.46 -7.20 -0.12
C GLU A 156 -9.18 -7.74 -0.77
N GLY A 157 -8.48 -8.66 -0.10
CA GLY A 157 -7.41 -9.44 -0.71
C GLY A 157 -7.93 -10.37 -1.78
N ILE A 158 -7.73 -9.99 -3.04
CA ILE A 158 -8.09 -10.83 -4.19
C ILE A 158 -7.04 -11.93 -4.33
N ILE A 159 -7.47 -13.18 -4.29
CA ILE A 159 -6.64 -14.37 -4.46
C ILE A 159 -6.90 -15.03 -5.82
N PRO A 160 -5.94 -15.78 -6.38
CA PRO A 160 -6.13 -16.47 -7.67
C PRO A 160 -7.13 -17.62 -7.53
N GLN A 161 -7.67 -18.07 -8.65
CA GLN A 161 -8.54 -19.26 -8.69
C GLN A 161 -7.78 -20.53 -8.30
N ASP A 162 -6.50 -20.64 -8.67
CA ASP A 162 -5.62 -21.74 -8.33
C ASP A 162 -4.26 -21.20 -7.83
N ILE A 163 -3.98 -21.45 -6.54
CA ILE A 163 -2.75 -21.05 -5.87
C ILE A 163 -1.54 -21.94 -6.22
N ASN A 164 -1.74 -23.05 -6.96
CA ASN A 164 -0.67 -23.97 -7.34
C ASN A 164 -0.03 -23.65 -8.70
N THR A 165 -0.50 -22.61 -9.36
CA THR A 165 0.09 -22.12 -10.63
C THR A 165 1.31 -21.23 -10.37
N SER A 166 2.02 -20.83 -11.44
CA SER A 166 3.17 -19.92 -11.31
C SER A 166 2.75 -18.54 -10.78
N THR A 167 3.66 -17.85 -10.11
CA THR A 167 3.43 -16.48 -9.60
C THR A 167 2.93 -15.53 -10.69
N TYR A 168 3.48 -15.64 -11.91
CA TYR A 168 3.02 -14.87 -13.06
C TYR A 168 1.55 -15.16 -13.40
N ALA A 169 1.16 -16.45 -13.50
CA ALA A 169 -0.21 -16.84 -13.83
C ALA A 169 -1.21 -16.42 -12.73
N GLN A 170 -0.83 -16.58 -11.47
CA GLN A 170 -1.63 -16.14 -10.33
C GLN A 170 -1.86 -14.62 -10.37
N ALA A 171 -0.80 -13.83 -10.52
CA ALA A 171 -0.90 -12.38 -10.58
C ALA A 171 -1.74 -11.92 -11.78
N SER A 172 -1.56 -12.54 -12.96
CA SER A 172 -2.36 -12.23 -14.15
C SER A 172 -3.85 -12.48 -13.92
N ASN A 173 -4.22 -13.63 -13.35
CA ASN A 173 -5.62 -13.96 -13.03
C ASN A 173 -6.25 -12.96 -12.04
N ILE A 174 -5.48 -12.51 -11.05
CA ILE A 174 -5.94 -11.50 -10.11
C ILE A 174 -6.11 -10.15 -10.81
N PHE A 175 -5.16 -9.73 -11.64
CA PHE A 175 -5.25 -8.47 -12.38
C PHE A 175 -6.42 -8.45 -13.35
N ASP A 176 -6.76 -9.56 -13.99
CA ASP A 176 -7.97 -9.68 -14.80
C ASP A 176 -9.23 -9.46 -13.96
N THR A 177 -9.29 -10.06 -12.77
CA THR A 177 -10.40 -9.84 -11.82
C THR A 177 -10.50 -8.37 -11.40
N ILE A 178 -9.37 -7.74 -11.09
CA ILE A 178 -9.30 -6.31 -10.72
C ILE A 178 -9.76 -5.43 -11.90
N SER A 179 -9.33 -5.74 -13.13
CA SER A 179 -9.76 -5.02 -14.34
C SER A 179 -11.28 -5.05 -14.50
N CYS A 180 -11.90 -6.22 -14.31
CA CYS A 180 -13.36 -6.35 -14.34
C CYS A 180 -14.02 -5.50 -13.26
N ILE A 181 -13.57 -5.60 -12.00
CA ILE A 181 -14.12 -4.81 -10.88
C ILE A 181 -14.03 -3.31 -11.17
N LEU A 182 -12.88 -2.82 -11.64
CA LEU A 182 -12.70 -1.40 -11.96
C LEU A 182 -13.65 -0.96 -13.07
N SER A 183 -13.66 -1.66 -14.20
CA SER A 183 -14.45 -1.27 -15.38
C SER A 183 -15.95 -1.31 -15.12
N GLU A 184 -16.47 -2.32 -14.42
CA GLU A 184 -17.88 -2.45 -14.07
C GLU A 184 -18.38 -1.31 -13.16
N ASN A 185 -17.47 -0.64 -12.43
CA ASN A 185 -17.78 0.42 -11.49
C ASN A 185 -17.38 1.83 -11.99
N GLY A 186 -16.90 1.93 -13.24
CA GLY A 186 -16.56 3.20 -13.87
C GLY A 186 -15.19 3.76 -13.39
N PHE A 187 -14.27 2.88 -12.98
CA PHE A 187 -12.90 3.22 -12.67
C PHE A 187 -11.96 2.75 -13.79
N ASN A 188 -10.84 3.44 -13.94
CA ASN A 188 -9.73 3.05 -14.80
C ASN A 188 -8.58 2.47 -13.98
N VAL A 189 -7.66 1.77 -14.62
CA VAL A 189 -6.48 1.21 -13.94
C VAL A 189 -5.62 2.30 -13.28
N ASN A 190 -5.50 3.46 -13.90
CA ASN A 190 -4.74 4.60 -13.35
C ASN A 190 -5.48 5.41 -12.27
N ASP A 191 -6.70 5.02 -11.89
CA ASP A 191 -7.38 5.52 -10.71
C ASP A 191 -6.89 4.83 -9.43
N ILE A 192 -6.15 3.71 -9.56
CA ILE A 192 -5.53 3.04 -8.42
C ILE A 192 -4.49 3.97 -7.80
N TYR A 193 -4.64 4.25 -6.50
CA TYR A 193 -3.69 5.09 -5.77
C TYR A 193 -2.89 4.32 -4.71
N ARG A 194 -3.39 3.17 -4.25
CA ARG A 194 -2.69 2.29 -3.32
C ARG A 194 -2.86 0.83 -3.73
N GLN A 195 -1.76 0.04 -3.65
CA GLN A 195 -1.78 -1.39 -3.97
C GLN A 195 -0.87 -2.16 -3.01
N TRP A 196 -1.37 -3.25 -2.43
CA TRP A 196 -0.59 -4.20 -1.66
C TRP A 196 -0.48 -5.51 -2.44
N ASN A 197 0.73 -6.06 -2.46
CA ASN A 197 1.06 -7.28 -3.19
C ASN A 197 1.75 -8.24 -2.22
N TYR A 198 1.04 -9.27 -1.82
CA TYR A 198 1.53 -10.31 -0.95
C TYR A 198 1.91 -11.50 -1.80
N ILE A 199 3.17 -11.98 -1.69
CA ILE A 199 3.74 -12.96 -2.63
C ILE A 199 4.39 -14.08 -1.82
N GLU A 200 3.87 -15.30 -1.93
CA GLU A 200 4.47 -16.48 -1.32
C GLU A 200 5.86 -16.73 -1.91
N GLY A 201 6.86 -16.88 -1.01
CA GLY A 201 8.24 -17.09 -1.44
C GLY A 201 8.78 -15.98 -2.35
N ILE A 202 8.55 -14.71 -2.01
CA ILE A 202 8.86 -13.53 -2.85
C ILE A 202 10.28 -13.55 -3.44
N THR A 203 11.28 -14.06 -2.69
CA THR A 203 12.68 -14.16 -3.11
C THR A 203 13.05 -15.50 -3.76
N THR A 204 12.12 -16.45 -3.79
CA THR A 204 12.34 -17.78 -4.36
C THR A 204 12.64 -17.71 -5.84
N LEU A 205 13.65 -18.48 -6.27
CA LEU A 205 14.02 -18.61 -7.67
C LEU A 205 13.47 -19.92 -8.25
N ASN A 206 12.59 -19.82 -9.25
CA ASN A 206 12.07 -20.93 -10.03
C ASN A 206 12.72 -20.87 -11.43
N ASP A 207 13.52 -21.85 -11.80
CA ASP A 207 14.30 -21.88 -13.05
C ASP A 207 15.17 -20.62 -13.31
N GLY A 208 15.62 -19.99 -12.22
CA GLY A 208 16.42 -18.77 -12.22
C GLY A 208 15.61 -17.48 -12.35
N ARG A 209 14.28 -17.54 -12.32
CA ARG A 209 13.38 -16.40 -12.24
C ARG A 209 12.88 -16.23 -10.81
N GLN A 210 12.94 -15.02 -10.30
CA GLN A 210 12.45 -14.72 -8.96
C GLN A 210 10.94 -14.49 -8.99
N ASN A 211 10.20 -15.01 -7.99
CA ASN A 211 8.76 -14.78 -7.88
C ASN A 211 8.39 -13.30 -7.91
N TYR A 212 9.18 -12.43 -7.28
CA TYR A 212 8.95 -10.98 -7.36
C TYR A 212 9.11 -10.43 -8.77
N GLN A 213 10.05 -10.94 -9.56
CA GLN A 213 10.21 -10.53 -10.97
C GLN A 213 9.02 -11.01 -11.81
N ASP A 214 8.57 -12.25 -11.61
CA ASP A 214 7.39 -12.80 -12.29
C ASP A 214 6.14 -11.99 -12.00
N PHE A 215 5.96 -11.58 -10.75
CA PHE A 215 4.89 -10.67 -10.35
C PHE A 215 5.02 -9.30 -11.04
N ASN A 216 6.22 -8.71 -11.10
CA ASN A 216 6.45 -7.43 -11.75
C ASN A 216 6.17 -7.48 -13.26
N ASP A 217 6.46 -8.60 -13.91
CA ASP A 217 6.15 -8.82 -15.33
C ASP A 217 4.62 -8.78 -15.55
N ALA A 218 3.84 -9.52 -14.76
CA ALA A 218 2.38 -9.52 -14.84
C ALA A 218 1.80 -8.11 -14.54
N ARG A 219 2.29 -7.44 -13.49
CA ARG A 219 1.88 -6.07 -13.14
C ARG A 219 2.17 -5.08 -14.26
N SER A 220 3.30 -5.21 -14.93
CA SER A 220 3.65 -4.33 -16.04
C SER A 220 2.69 -4.45 -17.22
N ILE A 221 2.21 -5.65 -17.51
CA ILE A 221 1.19 -5.87 -18.53
C ILE A 221 -0.14 -5.24 -18.12
N PHE A 222 -0.58 -5.46 -16.87
CA PHE A 222 -1.78 -4.83 -16.34
C PHE A 222 -1.70 -3.29 -16.40
N TYR A 223 -0.58 -2.70 -15.97
CA TYR A 223 -0.40 -1.25 -15.98
C TYR A 223 -0.24 -0.65 -17.38
N SER A 224 0.12 -1.45 -18.40
CA SER A 224 0.20 -0.97 -19.80
C SER A 224 -1.18 -0.63 -20.39
N GLN A 225 -2.26 -1.02 -19.74
CA GLN A 225 -3.63 -0.70 -20.15
C GLN A 225 -4.01 0.77 -19.91
N ALA A 226 -3.21 1.53 -19.17
CA ALA A 226 -3.49 2.93 -18.85
C ALA A 226 -2.26 3.82 -18.99
N SER A 227 -2.51 5.14 -19.10
CA SER A 227 -1.47 6.17 -19.06
C SER A 227 -1.28 6.69 -17.64
N TRP A 228 -0.06 6.63 -17.14
CA TRP A 228 0.31 7.01 -15.76
C TRP A 228 0.87 8.44 -15.68
N MET A 229 0.20 9.40 -16.31
CA MET A 229 0.67 10.81 -16.32
C MET A 229 0.69 11.43 -14.91
N ASN A 230 -0.12 10.93 -14.00
CA ASN A 230 -0.14 11.35 -12.58
C ASN A 230 0.63 10.38 -11.67
N GLY A 231 1.62 9.66 -12.20
CA GLY A 231 2.41 8.68 -11.46
C GLY A 231 1.67 7.37 -11.15
N TYR A 232 2.43 6.36 -10.73
CA TYR A 232 1.93 5.04 -10.31
C TYR A 232 1.28 5.10 -8.92
N PRO A 233 0.57 4.05 -8.47
CA PRO A 233 0.11 3.98 -7.08
C PRO A 233 1.28 3.89 -6.10
N ALA A 234 1.07 4.30 -4.85
CA ALA A 234 1.89 3.83 -3.76
C ALA A 234 1.69 2.32 -3.60
N ALA A 235 2.76 1.53 -3.46
CA ALA A 235 2.62 0.09 -3.38
C ALA A 235 3.63 -0.58 -2.44
N THR A 236 3.23 -1.72 -1.91
CA THR A 236 4.07 -2.63 -1.12
C THR A 236 4.11 -3.99 -1.80
N GLY A 237 5.30 -4.55 -1.97
CA GLY A 237 5.51 -5.92 -2.45
C GLY A 237 6.26 -6.71 -1.40
N ILE A 238 5.56 -7.57 -0.66
CA ILE A 238 6.06 -8.21 0.55
C ILE A 238 5.81 -9.72 0.53
N GLY A 239 6.67 -10.49 1.20
CA GLY A 239 6.54 -11.93 1.30
C GLY A 239 5.40 -12.40 2.18
N THR A 240 4.83 -13.56 1.84
CA THR A 240 3.94 -14.33 2.69
C THR A 240 4.43 -15.76 2.81
N GLY A 241 4.03 -16.44 3.88
CA GLY A 241 4.40 -17.84 4.07
C GLY A 241 3.54 -18.82 3.27
N ARG A 242 2.30 -18.46 2.96
CA ARG A 242 1.29 -19.29 2.27
C ARG A 242 0.34 -18.42 1.49
N GLY A 243 -0.49 -19.04 0.64
CA GLY A 243 -1.61 -18.42 -0.05
C GLY A 243 -1.30 -17.95 -1.47
N GLY A 244 -0.12 -18.24 -1.99
CA GLY A 244 0.28 -17.83 -3.34
C GLY A 244 0.41 -16.31 -3.45
N VAL A 245 -0.25 -15.71 -4.45
CA VAL A 245 -0.32 -14.25 -4.64
C VAL A 245 -1.66 -13.74 -4.12
N MET A 246 -1.62 -12.61 -3.42
CA MET A 246 -2.80 -11.83 -3.08
C MET A 246 -2.57 -10.36 -3.41
N ILE A 247 -3.59 -9.68 -3.95
CA ILE A 247 -3.50 -8.25 -4.28
C ILE A 247 -4.70 -7.53 -3.68
N GLU A 248 -4.43 -6.37 -3.07
CA GLU A 248 -5.44 -5.42 -2.62
C GLU A 248 -5.22 -4.09 -3.33
N ILE A 249 -6.32 -3.40 -3.68
CA ILE A 249 -6.23 -2.06 -4.25
C ILE A 249 -7.20 -1.10 -3.58
N TYR A 250 -6.78 0.18 -3.56
CA TYR A 250 -7.67 1.33 -3.38
C TYR A 250 -7.58 2.19 -4.65
N ALA A 251 -8.73 2.55 -5.20
CA ALA A 251 -8.84 3.41 -6.38
C ALA A 251 -9.77 4.58 -6.10
N GLN A 252 -9.44 5.77 -6.63
CA GLN A 252 -10.22 6.98 -6.44
C GLN A 252 -10.43 7.68 -7.77
N ASN A 253 -11.67 8.08 -8.07
CA ASN A 253 -12.00 8.99 -9.15
C ASN A 253 -12.82 10.19 -8.65
N GLY A 254 -12.94 11.21 -9.50
CA GLY A 254 -13.60 12.47 -9.16
C GLY A 254 -12.62 13.60 -8.86
N ASN A 255 -13.08 14.63 -8.13
CA ASN A 255 -12.33 15.89 -7.94
C ASN A 255 -11.46 15.95 -6.65
N GLY A 256 -11.16 14.82 -6.04
CA GLY A 256 -10.33 14.76 -4.83
C GLY A 256 -8.82 14.96 -5.11
N ILE A 257 -8.07 15.33 -4.06
CA ILE A 257 -6.61 15.35 -4.11
C ILE A 257 -6.11 13.90 -4.22
N ASN A 258 -5.25 13.64 -5.19
CA ASN A 258 -4.57 12.36 -5.35
C ASN A 258 -3.25 12.60 -6.08
N MET A 259 -2.16 12.77 -5.34
CA MET A 259 -0.86 13.20 -5.88
C MET A 259 0.26 12.25 -5.43
N PRO A 260 1.22 11.92 -6.31
CA PRO A 260 2.41 11.15 -5.94
C PRO A 260 3.34 12.01 -5.07
N ILE A 261 4.12 11.33 -4.24
CA ILE A 261 5.21 11.92 -3.46
C ILE A 261 6.48 11.11 -3.75
N ASP A 262 7.47 11.76 -4.33
CA ASP A 262 8.81 11.21 -4.51
C ASP A 262 9.67 11.42 -3.26
N ASN A 263 10.73 10.61 -3.14
CA ASN A 263 11.67 10.73 -2.03
C ASN A 263 13.04 11.23 -2.54
N PRO A 264 13.53 12.40 -2.07
CA PRO A 264 14.82 12.92 -2.52
C PRO A 264 16.01 12.02 -2.16
N MET A 265 15.85 11.09 -1.20
CA MET A 265 16.90 10.14 -0.82
C MET A 265 16.94 8.88 -1.69
N GLN A 266 15.97 8.67 -2.59
CA GLN A 266 15.81 7.44 -3.37
C GLN A 266 15.57 7.73 -4.86
N ILE A 267 16.05 6.86 -5.73
CA ILE A 267 15.65 6.82 -7.13
C ILE A 267 14.23 6.25 -7.20
N SER A 268 13.35 6.81 -8.04
CA SER A 268 12.01 6.28 -8.29
C SER A 268 12.11 4.82 -8.76
N ALA A 269 11.31 3.94 -8.16
CA ALA A 269 11.46 2.48 -8.36
C ALA A 269 11.34 2.04 -9.82
N HIS A 270 10.53 2.73 -10.62
CA HIS A 270 10.37 2.48 -12.05
C HIS A 270 11.58 2.89 -12.90
N ASN A 271 12.54 3.61 -12.32
CA ASN A 271 13.81 4.03 -12.94
C ASN A 271 15.03 3.23 -12.43
N TYR A 272 14.82 2.16 -11.68
CA TYR A 272 15.92 1.31 -11.21
C TYR A 272 16.74 0.74 -12.37
N SER A 273 18.06 0.70 -12.17
CA SER A 273 18.97 0.07 -13.10
C SER A 273 18.80 -1.46 -13.12
N GLN A 274 19.26 -2.10 -14.20
CA GLN A 274 19.22 -3.55 -14.33
C GLN A 274 20.13 -4.26 -13.30
N ASN A 275 21.06 -3.54 -12.66
CA ASN A 275 22.03 -4.09 -11.72
C ASN A 275 21.39 -4.48 -10.39
N VAL A 276 20.36 -3.76 -9.95
CA VAL A 276 19.68 -3.99 -8.66
C VAL A 276 18.47 -4.93 -8.76
N LEU A 277 18.13 -5.38 -9.97
CA LEU A 277 17.02 -6.29 -10.22
C LEU A 277 17.51 -7.75 -10.19
N ALA A 278 16.83 -8.59 -9.41
CA ALA A 278 17.19 -10.00 -9.24
C ALA A 278 16.65 -10.90 -10.37
N GLY A 279 17.23 -12.10 -10.49
CA GLY A 279 16.77 -13.13 -11.41
C GLY A 279 17.18 -12.89 -12.87
N LYS A 280 16.71 -13.78 -13.75
CA LYS A 280 16.92 -13.73 -15.21
C LYS A 280 15.73 -13.04 -15.87
N THR A 281 15.96 -12.42 -17.03
CA THR A 281 14.89 -11.94 -17.91
C THR A 281 14.09 -13.10 -18.49
N THR A 282 12.84 -12.86 -18.89
CA THR A 282 12.12 -13.80 -19.75
C THR A 282 12.79 -13.89 -21.11
N LYS A 283 12.60 -15.01 -21.84
CA LYS A 283 13.12 -15.16 -23.21
C LYS A 283 12.59 -14.10 -24.19
N GLU A 284 11.47 -13.49 -23.83
CA GLU A 284 10.76 -12.51 -24.67
C GLU A 284 11.14 -11.06 -24.35
N LEU A 285 11.78 -10.80 -23.21
CA LEU A 285 12.18 -9.48 -22.77
C LEU A 285 13.71 -9.34 -22.77
N ASN A 286 14.21 -8.26 -23.37
CA ASN A 286 15.64 -7.95 -23.37
C ASN A 286 16.14 -7.38 -22.03
N GLN A 287 15.23 -6.98 -21.16
CA GLN A 287 15.52 -6.35 -19.87
C GLN A 287 14.55 -6.85 -18.79
N LYS A 288 15.01 -6.86 -17.54
CA LYS A 288 14.15 -7.13 -16.39
C LYS A 288 13.18 -5.98 -16.17
N THR A 289 11.95 -6.30 -15.84
CA THR A 289 10.91 -5.31 -15.56
C THR A 289 11.18 -4.61 -14.23
N THR A 290 11.19 -3.28 -14.24
CA THR A 290 11.33 -2.48 -13.02
C THR A 290 10.04 -2.50 -12.20
N PRO A 291 10.13 -2.43 -10.86
CA PRO A 291 8.94 -2.23 -10.03
C PRO A 291 8.26 -0.90 -10.36
N LYS A 292 6.93 -0.91 -10.48
CA LYS A 292 6.14 0.28 -10.85
C LYS A 292 5.33 0.75 -9.64
N PHE A 293 5.86 1.73 -8.92
CA PHE A 293 5.19 2.37 -7.80
C PHE A 293 5.85 3.72 -7.45
N GLU A 294 5.09 4.61 -6.82
CA GLU A 294 5.58 5.84 -6.20
C GLU A 294 5.97 5.59 -4.74
N ARG A 295 6.85 6.39 -4.17
CA ARG A 295 7.30 6.25 -2.78
C ARG A 295 6.19 6.48 -1.77
N ALA A 296 5.29 7.41 -2.07
CA ALA A 296 4.02 7.58 -1.39
C ALA A 296 2.98 8.24 -2.31
N ARG A 297 1.73 8.25 -1.87
CA ARG A 297 0.68 9.10 -2.46
C ARG A 297 -0.12 9.77 -1.36
N ILE A 298 -0.47 11.02 -1.59
CA ILE A 298 -1.41 11.75 -0.73
C ILE A 298 -2.79 11.77 -1.38
N THR A 299 -3.79 11.34 -0.62
CA THR A 299 -5.21 11.52 -0.98
C THR A 299 -5.86 12.35 0.10
N GLU A 300 -6.38 13.51 -0.28
CA GLU A 300 -6.88 14.50 0.66
C GLU A 300 -5.82 14.88 1.71
N SER A 301 -5.95 14.44 2.95
CA SER A 301 -4.98 14.67 4.04
C SER A 301 -4.17 13.43 4.41
N THR A 302 -4.50 12.27 3.84
CA THR A 302 -3.86 10.99 4.18
C THR A 302 -2.72 10.68 3.21
N ILE A 303 -1.55 10.41 3.74
CA ILE A 303 -0.37 9.96 3.00
C ILE A 303 -0.28 8.44 3.14
N TYR A 304 -0.35 7.73 2.01
CA TYR A 304 -0.12 6.29 1.91
C TYR A 304 1.33 6.05 1.53
N ILE A 305 2.12 5.51 2.46
CA ILE A 305 3.55 5.28 2.31
C ILE A 305 3.76 3.86 1.79
N SER A 306 4.49 3.72 0.70
CA SER A 306 4.87 2.43 0.11
C SER A 306 5.81 1.65 1.02
N GLY A 307 5.91 0.34 0.81
CA GLY A 307 6.96 -0.47 1.43
C GLY A 307 8.33 0.19 1.21
N THR A 308 8.95 0.58 2.31
CA THR A 308 10.22 1.30 2.35
C THR A 308 11.21 0.50 3.16
N ALA A 309 12.39 0.26 2.62
CA ALA A 309 13.49 -0.42 3.27
C ALA A 309 14.74 0.48 3.28
N ALA A 310 15.81 -0.02 3.89
CA ALA A 310 17.09 0.70 3.99
C ALA A 310 17.80 0.77 2.63
N ILE A 311 17.25 1.55 1.69
CA ILE A 311 17.76 1.75 0.33
C ILE A 311 17.98 3.25 0.11
N LYS A 312 19.22 3.67 -0.14
CA LYS A 312 19.58 5.04 -0.57
C LYS A 312 19.93 5.03 -2.06
N GLY A 313 19.34 5.98 -2.82
CA GLY A 313 19.35 5.86 -4.27
C GLY A 313 18.59 4.60 -4.72
N GLU A 314 19.30 3.62 -5.27
CA GLU A 314 18.76 2.29 -5.63
C GLU A 314 19.49 1.14 -4.89
N GLU A 315 20.49 1.44 -4.05
CA GLU A 315 21.34 0.49 -3.39
C GLU A 315 20.93 0.24 -1.94
N SER A 316 20.92 -1.04 -1.54
CA SER A 316 20.68 -1.45 -0.17
C SER A 316 21.84 -1.03 0.73
N LEU A 317 21.57 -0.57 1.95
CA LEU A 317 22.61 -0.25 2.91
C LEU A 317 23.41 -1.49 3.31
N PRO A 318 24.73 -1.44 3.30
CA PRO A 318 25.60 -2.58 3.57
C PRO A 318 25.73 -2.84 5.09
N THR A 319 24.61 -3.19 5.75
CA THR A 319 24.58 -3.56 7.17
C THR A 319 23.72 -4.78 7.38
N ASN A 320 24.20 -5.69 8.22
CA ASN A 320 23.49 -6.91 8.63
C ASN A 320 22.77 -6.73 9.98
N GLU A 321 22.65 -5.49 10.47
CA GLU A 321 21.96 -5.20 11.72
C GLU A 321 20.57 -4.64 11.45
N THR A 322 19.54 -5.36 11.91
CA THR A 322 18.14 -5.02 11.65
C THR A 322 17.74 -3.65 12.24
N THR A 323 18.26 -3.30 13.42
CA THR A 323 18.00 -1.97 14.03
C THR A 323 18.66 -0.83 13.26
N ALA A 324 19.84 -1.05 12.68
CA ALA A 324 20.48 -0.07 11.83
C ALA A 324 19.70 0.14 10.51
N GLN A 325 19.20 -0.96 9.92
CA GLN A 325 18.30 -0.86 8.78
C GLN A 325 16.97 -0.19 9.15
N ALA A 326 16.41 -0.46 10.35
CA ALA A 326 15.20 0.22 10.84
C ALA A 326 15.40 1.73 10.96
N ALA A 327 16.50 2.16 11.56
CA ALA A 327 16.84 3.57 11.70
C ALA A 327 16.96 4.27 10.34
N ALA A 328 17.67 3.66 9.39
CA ALA A 328 17.81 4.20 8.04
C ALA A 328 16.49 4.23 7.27
N THR A 329 15.65 3.19 7.43
CA THR A 329 14.32 3.15 6.82
C THR A 329 13.46 4.30 7.32
N MET A 330 13.44 4.54 8.64
CA MET A 330 12.67 5.63 9.22
C MET A 330 13.22 7.01 8.85
N GLU A 331 14.56 7.19 8.74
CA GLU A 331 15.17 8.42 8.21
C GLU A 331 14.66 8.73 6.78
N ILE A 332 14.58 7.70 5.93
CA ILE A 332 14.07 7.81 4.57
C ILE A 332 12.57 8.17 4.58
N MET A 333 11.78 7.54 5.45
CA MET A 333 10.35 7.82 5.58
C MET A 333 10.09 9.21 6.16
N ASP A 334 10.87 9.67 7.13
CA ASP A 334 10.77 11.03 7.70
C ASP A 334 11.05 12.11 6.64
N CYS A 335 12.07 11.88 5.80
CA CYS A 335 12.34 12.73 4.66
C CYS A 335 11.16 12.77 3.67
N LEU A 336 10.58 11.60 3.36
CA LEU A 336 9.46 11.45 2.43
C LEU A 336 8.23 12.27 2.84
N ILE A 337 7.85 12.24 4.13
CA ILE A 337 6.67 12.92 4.66
C ILE A 337 6.98 14.29 5.28
N SER A 338 8.21 14.80 5.10
CA SER A 338 8.61 16.10 5.63
C SER A 338 7.78 17.24 5.03
N LYS A 339 7.66 18.34 5.76
CA LYS A 339 6.95 19.55 5.33
C LYS A 339 7.48 20.10 4.01
N GLU A 340 8.78 19.98 3.79
CA GLU A 340 9.49 20.49 2.61
C GLU A 340 9.25 19.62 1.38
N ASN A 341 8.89 18.34 1.58
CA ASN A 341 8.76 17.36 0.49
C ASN A 341 7.32 17.10 0.05
N ILE A 342 6.34 17.21 0.95
CA ILE A 342 4.94 16.94 0.58
C ILE A 342 4.37 18.00 -0.35
N PRO A 343 3.59 17.62 -1.40
CA PRO A 343 3.13 18.53 -2.44
C PRO A 343 1.95 19.44 -2.03
N VAL A 344 1.54 19.39 -0.77
CA VAL A 344 0.43 20.20 -0.24
C VAL A 344 0.91 21.10 0.90
N LYS A 345 0.26 22.26 1.05
CA LYS A 345 0.58 23.18 2.15
C LYS A 345 0.17 22.54 3.49
N SER A 346 1.13 22.37 4.39
CA SER A 346 0.94 21.72 5.69
C SER A 346 1.97 22.22 6.71
N ASN A 347 1.69 22.02 7.99
CA ASN A 347 2.63 22.23 9.08
C ASN A 347 3.44 20.95 9.43
N GLY A 348 3.60 20.04 8.47
CA GLY A 348 4.27 18.75 8.60
C GLY A 348 3.26 17.59 8.60
N SER A 349 3.74 16.40 8.90
CA SER A 349 2.92 15.18 8.93
C SER A 349 3.13 14.41 10.23
N ILE A 350 2.20 13.51 10.55
CA ILE A 350 2.29 12.57 11.68
C ILE A 350 1.91 11.19 11.17
N TYR A 351 2.68 10.18 11.54
CA TYR A 351 2.34 8.78 11.28
C TYR A 351 1.10 8.37 12.08
N ASP A 352 0.19 7.66 11.41
CA ASP A 352 -1.01 7.08 12.02
C ASP A 352 -0.78 5.61 12.37
N THR A 353 -0.42 4.81 11.36
CA THR A 353 -0.24 3.37 11.48
C THR A 353 1.00 2.93 10.72
N LEU A 354 1.79 2.04 11.30
CA LEU A 354 2.95 1.43 10.67
C LEU A 354 2.83 -0.10 10.69
N ARG A 355 2.99 -0.74 9.54
CA ARG A 355 3.26 -2.18 9.42
C ARG A 355 4.76 -2.36 9.27
N ILE A 356 5.34 -3.11 10.19
CA ILE A 356 6.79 -3.33 10.32
C ILE A 356 7.04 -4.80 10.02
N TYR A 357 7.60 -5.06 8.86
CA TYR A 357 7.93 -6.38 8.38
C TYR A 357 9.38 -6.68 8.73
N VAL A 358 9.60 -7.69 9.57
CA VAL A 358 10.93 -8.10 10.05
C VAL A 358 11.24 -9.48 9.49
N LYS A 359 12.42 -9.65 8.89
CA LYS A 359 12.80 -10.91 8.25
C LYS A 359 13.01 -12.04 9.25
N HIS A 360 13.65 -11.74 10.38
CA HIS A 360 13.98 -12.72 11.39
C HIS A 360 13.24 -12.43 12.70
N GLU A 361 12.52 -13.41 13.20
CA GLU A 361 11.74 -13.29 14.44
C GLU A 361 12.61 -12.86 15.65
N ALA A 362 13.87 -13.32 15.69
CA ALA A 362 14.79 -12.98 16.77
C ALA A 362 15.08 -11.47 16.90
N ASP A 363 14.91 -10.72 15.82
CA ASP A 363 15.21 -9.29 15.78
C ASP A 363 14.05 -8.41 16.24
N ILE A 364 12.83 -8.98 16.35
CA ILE A 364 11.60 -8.21 16.63
C ILE A 364 11.73 -7.40 17.91
N ASN A 365 12.23 -7.98 19.00
CA ASN A 365 12.33 -7.29 20.29
C ASN A 365 13.21 -6.03 20.21
N ASN A 366 14.33 -6.13 19.48
CA ASN A 366 15.24 -4.99 19.29
C ASN A 366 14.59 -3.91 18.44
N VAL A 367 13.89 -4.32 17.37
CA VAL A 367 13.12 -3.41 16.50
C VAL A 367 12.01 -2.73 17.29
N GLN A 368 11.27 -3.48 18.12
CA GLN A 368 10.22 -2.91 18.97
C GLN A 368 10.77 -1.88 19.96
N CYS A 369 11.89 -2.18 20.62
CA CYS A 369 12.54 -1.24 21.52
C CYS A 369 12.89 0.06 20.79
N PHE A 370 13.53 -0.04 19.62
CA PHE A 370 13.89 1.10 18.79
C PHE A 370 12.65 1.91 18.38
N MET A 371 11.63 1.25 17.83
CA MET A 371 10.42 1.92 17.34
C MET A 371 9.61 2.57 18.48
N ASN A 372 9.54 1.97 19.65
CA ASN A 372 8.83 2.53 20.81
C ASN A 372 9.56 3.74 21.40
N GLN A 373 10.89 3.72 21.37
CA GLN A 373 11.71 4.82 21.86
C GLN A 373 11.67 6.05 20.94
N HIS A 374 11.73 5.84 19.61
CA HIS A 374 11.89 6.93 18.66
C HIS A 374 10.58 7.33 17.98
N TYR A 375 9.62 6.42 17.85
CA TYR A 375 8.32 6.62 17.20
C TYR A 375 7.17 6.11 18.08
N PRO A 376 6.90 6.74 19.23
CA PRO A 376 5.92 6.25 20.20
C PRO A 376 4.45 6.40 19.77
N ILE A 377 4.15 7.36 18.86
CA ILE A 377 2.78 7.77 18.55
C ILE A 377 2.01 6.78 17.68
N PRO A 378 2.53 6.28 16.50
CA PRO A 378 1.73 5.48 15.61
C PRO A 378 1.36 4.11 16.19
N GLU A 379 0.20 3.61 15.81
CA GLU A 379 -0.14 2.19 15.94
C GLU A 379 0.88 1.34 15.16
N LYS A 380 1.37 0.25 15.72
CA LYS A 380 2.42 -0.57 15.12
C LYS A 380 2.03 -2.03 15.06
N LEU A 381 2.06 -2.60 13.85
CA LEU A 381 1.88 -4.01 13.61
C LEU A 381 3.22 -4.63 13.19
N TYR A 382 3.70 -5.60 13.97
CA TYR A 382 4.94 -6.32 13.68
C TYR A 382 4.64 -7.68 13.08
N LEU A 383 5.27 -7.98 11.94
CA LEU A 383 5.04 -9.19 11.15
C LEU A 383 6.37 -9.80 10.73
N VAL A 384 6.50 -11.13 10.82
CA VAL A 384 7.65 -11.87 10.31
C VAL A 384 7.36 -12.33 8.89
N CYS A 385 8.19 -11.90 7.93
CA CYS A 385 8.07 -12.34 6.54
C CYS A 385 9.34 -12.00 5.73
N ASP A 386 9.46 -12.60 4.54
CA ASP A 386 10.52 -12.25 3.59
C ASP A 386 10.28 -10.89 2.94
N ILE A 387 11.40 -10.20 2.64
CA ILE A 387 11.45 -8.91 1.97
C ILE A 387 11.96 -9.12 0.55
N CYS A 388 11.63 -8.20 -0.36
CA CYS A 388 11.87 -8.35 -1.80
C CYS A 388 13.35 -8.53 -2.24
N ARG A 389 14.32 -8.17 -1.38
CA ARG A 389 15.76 -8.42 -1.59
C ARG A 389 16.33 -9.23 -0.44
N PRO A 390 17.23 -10.20 -0.73
CA PRO A 390 17.79 -11.09 0.29
C PRO A 390 18.52 -10.40 1.44
N GLU A 391 19.21 -9.29 1.16
CA GLU A 391 20.01 -8.53 2.13
C GLU A 391 19.18 -7.57 3.01
N LEU A 392 17.92 -7.33 2.66
CA LEU A 392 17.03 -6.49 3.48
C LEU A 392 16.47 -7.30 4.65
N LEU A 393 16.56 -6.74 5.84
CA LEU A 393 16.13 -7.36 7.10
C LEU A 393 14.84 -6.77 7.65
N ILE A 394 14.44 -5.58 7.15
CA ILE A 394 13.25 -4.88 7.56
C ILE A 394 12.68 -4.07 6.40
N GLU A 395 11.35 -4.01 6.32
CA GLU A 395 10.60 -3.10 5.47
C GLU A 395 9.46 -2.50 6.29
N ILE A 396 9.16 -1.22 6.08
CA ILE A 396 8.10 -0.51 6.81
C ILE A 396 7.21 0.19 5.80
N GLU A 397 5.91 0.05 5.97
CA GLU A 397 4.89 0.83 5.28
C GLU A 397 3.94 1.46 6.29
N GLY A 398 3.09 2.38 5.84
CA GLY A 398 2.08 2.91 6.73
C GLY A 398 1.26 4.04 6.16
N THR A 399 0.52 4.67 7.05
CA THR A 399 -0.22 5.90 6.78
C THR A 399 0.27 7.03 7.67
N ALA A 400 0.17 8.23 7.16
CA ALA A 400 0.41 9.46 7.89
C ALA A 400 -0.66 10.49 7.48
N HIS A 401 -0.91 11.49 8.29
CA HIS A 401 -1.76 12.61 7.92
C HIS A 401 -1.01 13.93 8.01
N THR A 402 -1.43 14.88 7.19
CA THR A 402 -0.88 16.24 7.19
C THR A 402 -1.46 17.06 8.34
N LYS A 403 -0.61 17.83 9.02
CA LYS A 403 -1.03 18.81 10.04
C LYS A 403 -1.58 20.06 9.35
N GLN A 404 -2.73 20.53 9.79
CA GLN A 404 -3.33 21.79 9.36
C GLN A 404 -2.58 23.01 9.91
#